data_6efb35f25eddfcdf21e6489a07f2a5e1
#
_entry.id   6efb35f25eddfcdf21e6489a07f2a5e1
#
_cell.length_a   1.000
_cell.length_b   1.000
_cell.length_c   1.000
_cell.angle_alpha   90.00
_cell.angle_beta   90.00
_cell.angle_gamma   90.00
#
_symmetry.space_group_name_H-M   'P 1'
#
loop_
_entity.id
_entity.type
_entity.pdbx_description
1 polymer ?
#
loop_
_entity_poly.entity_id
_entity_poly.type
_entity_poly.pdbx_seq_one_letter_code
_entity_poly.pdbx_strand_id
1 'polypeptide(L)'
;MQHAGKVLCGAFAWDCVIRDQSTTGLRIQMLSGATPPSSVQLVDLVSGYAHDVKVVWQKEREFGLKLVGSHDLRGLAPASLQTAKRMWQASQGRLQVG
;
A
#
# COMPACT_ATOMS: atom_id res chain seq x y z
N MET A 1 -5.80 11.67 -7.75
CA MET A 1 -6.23 10.48 -7.00
C MET A 1 -5.70 10.55 -5.59
N GLN A 2 -6.48 10.20 -4.59
CA GLN A 2 -6.01 10.11 -3.22
C GLN A 2 -6.65 8.90 -2.55
N HIS A 3 -5.91 7.81 -2.49
CA HIS A 3 -6.36 6.59 -1.83
C HIS A 3 -5.61 6.39 -0.51
N ALA A 4 -6.33 6.05 0.55
CA ALA A 4 -5.70 5.60 1.78
C ALA A 4 -4.95 4.30 1.50
N GLY A 5 -3.73 4.18 2.04
CA GLY A 5 -2.90 3.01 1.83
C GLY A 5 -2.12 2.63 3.08
N LYS A 6 -1.54 1.44 3.04
CA LYS A 6 -0.63 0.92 4.06
C LYS A 6 0.63 0.42 3.40
N VAL A 7 1.77 0.82 3.93
CA VAL A 7 3.06 0.25 3.55
C VAL A 7 3.40 -0.86 4.54
N LEU A 8 3.55 -2.07 4.05
CA LEU A 8 3.85 -3.24 4.87
C LEU A 8 5.30 -3.66 4.71
N CYS A 9 5.99 -3.83 5.84
CA CYS A 9 7.36 -4.34 5.86
C CYS A 9 7.51 -5.24 7.09
N GLY A 10 7.49 -6.56 6.88
CA GLY A 10 7.57 -7.51 7.99
C GLY A 10 6.43 -7.29 8.99
N ALA A 11 6.79 -7.00 10.24
CA ALA A 11 5.82 -6.72 11.31
C ALA A 11 5.34 -5.27 11.33
N PHE A 12 5.90 -4.40 10.46
CA PHE A 12 5.58 -2.98 10.46
C PHE A 12 4.55 -2.65 9.40
N ALA A 13 3.64 -1.74 9.74
CA ALA A 13 2.66 -1.20 8.82
C ALA A 13 2.56 0.31 9.06
N TRP A 14 2.74 1.09 7.99
CA TRP A 14 2.68 2.54 8.08
C TRP A 14 1.57 3.08 7.20
N ASP A 15 0.86 4.08 7.72
CA ASP A 15 -0.18 4.77 6.95
C ASP A 15 0.44 5.66 5.89
N CYS A 16 -0.17 5.68 4.72
CA CYS A 16 0.20 6.56 3.62
C CYS A 16 -1.01 6.96 2.80
N VAL A 17 -0.80 7.92 1.91
CA VAL A 17 -1.78 8.32 0.90
C VAL A 17 -1.17 8.05 -0.47
N ILE A 18 -1.87 7.31 -1.31
CA ILE A 18 -1.48 7.11 -2.71
C ILE A 18 -1.96 8.33 -3.48
N ARG A 19 -1.01 9.13 -3.98
CA ARG A 19 -1.29 10.41 -4.65
C ARG A 19 -1.51 10.24 -6.15
N ASP A 20 -0.72 9.38 -6.78
CA ASP A 20 -0.78 9.12 -8.21
C ASP A 20 -0.47 7.65 -8.47
N GLN A 21 -1.04 7.13 -9.55
CA GLN A 21 -0.77 5.78 -10.01
C GLN A 21 -0.78 5.75 -11.54
N SER A 22 0.20 5.03 -12.10
CA SER A 22 0.26 4.73 -13.52
C SER A 22 0.43 3.23 -13.70
N THR A 23 0.57 2.77 -14.93
CA THR A 23 0.80 1.35 -15.22
C THR A 23 2.17 0.86 -14.74
N THR A 24 3.12 1.77 -14.50
CA THR A 24 4.50 1.42 -14.15
C THR A 24 4.91 1.81 -12.74
N GLY A 25 4.14 2.66 -12.07
CA GLY A 25 4.54 3.13 -10.75
C GLY A 25 3.47 3.89 -10.01
N LEU A 26 3.84 4.29 -8.79
CA LEU A 26 2.98 5.04 -7.90
C LEU A 26 3.77 6.15 -7.21
N ARG A 27 3.06 7.16 -6.76
CA ARG A 27 3.61 8.18 -5.87
C ARG A 27 2.79 8.17 -4.60
N ILE A 28 3.46 8.03 -3.46
CA ILE A 28 2.80 8.01 -2.15
C ILE A 28 3.36 9.11 -1.26
N GLN A 29 2.57 9.48 -0.27
CA GLN A 29 2.99 10.36 0.81
C GLN A 29 2.84 9.61 2.14
N MET A 30 3.94 9.47 2.87
CA MET A 30 3.92 8.87 4.20
C MET A 30 3.29 9.83 5.19
N LEU A 31 2.44 9.31 6.08
CA LEU A 31 1.80 10.14 7.13
C LEU A 31 2.67 10.22 8.39
N SER A 32 3.69 9.38 8.49
CA SER A 32 4.66 9.42 9.56
C SER A 32 6.05 9.78 9.02
N GLY A 33 7.01 9.96 9.91
CA GLY A 33 8.40 10.18 9.49
C GLY A 33 9.16 8.89 9.16
N ALA A 34 8.48 7.74 9.11
CA ALA A 34 9.12 6.48 8.80
C ALA A 34 9.64 6.46 7.37
N THR A 35 10.80 5.83 7.18
CA THR A 35 11.40 5.62 5.85
C THR A 35 11.29 4.13 5.52
N PRO A 36 10.45 3.74 4.54
CA PRO A 36 10.36 2.34 4.18
C PRO A 36 11.64 1.84 3.52
N PRO A 37 11.95 0.54 3.64
CA PRO A 37 13.08 -0.04 2.90
C PRO A 37 12.83 -0.02 1.39
N SER A 38 13.85 -0.37 0.62
CA SER A 38 13.80 -0.26 -0.85
C SER A 38 12.74 -1.15 -1.51
N SER A 39 12.35 -2.25 -0.89
CA SER A 39 11.31 -3.14 -1.41
C SER A 39 10.27 -3.37 -0.33
N VAL A 40 9.02 -3.04 -0.63
CA VAL A 40 7.91 -3.16 0.33
C VAL A 40 6.65 -3.58 -0.41
N GLN A 41 5.62 -3.89 0.37
CA GLN A 41 4.29 -4.12 -0.15
C GLN A 41 3.41 -2.92 0.17
N LEU A 42 2.68 -2.43 -0.83
CA LEU A 42 1.76 -1.31 -0.67
C LEU A 42 0.34 -1.82 -0.83
N VAL A 43 -0.48 -1.63 0.20
CA VAL A 43 -1.89 -2.00 0.16
C VAL A 43 -2.70 -0.75 -0.16
N ASP A 44 -3.46 -0.81 -1.26
CA ASP A 44 -4.45 0.22 -1.59
C ASP A 44 -5.76 -0.16 -0.90
N LEU A 45 -6.11 0.58 0.14
CA LEU A 45 -7.27 0.27 0.96
C LEU A 45 -8.59 0.60 0.25
N VAL A 46 -8.54 1.37 -0.82
CA VAL A 46 -9.73 1.71 -1.59
C VAL A 46 -10.01 0.67 -2.66
N SER A 47 -8.99 0.30 -3.44
CA SER A 47 -9.17 -0.63 -4.56
C SER A 47 -9.15 -2.10 -4.15
N GLY A 48 -8.55 -2.43 -3.00
CA GLY A 48 -8.41 -3.81 -2.56
C GLY A 48 -7.27 -4.56 -3.24
N TYR A 49 -6.22 -3.84 -3.65
CA TYR A 49 -5.02 -4.43 -4.24
C TYR A 49 -3.82 -4.29 -3.32
N ALA A 50 -2.96 -5.30 -3.33
CA ALA A 50 -1.63 -5.23 -2.75
C ALA A 50 -0.62 -5.17 -3.89
N HIS A 51 0.26 -4.19 -3.84
CA HIS A 51 1.29 -3.98 -4.87
C HIS A 51 2.66 -4.28 -4.30
N ASP A 52 3.45 -5.08 -5.01
CA ASP A 52 4.87 -5.21 -4.72
C ASP A 52 5.58 -4.06 -5.41
N VAL A 53 6.30 -3.25 -4.63
CA VAL A 53 6.89 -2.02 -5.13
C VAL A 53 8.33 -1.86 -4.68
N LYS A 54 9.10 -1.08 -5.46
CA LYS A 54 10.46 -0.66 -5.13
C LYS A 54 10.52 0.85 -5.07
N VAL A 55 11.17 1.37 -4.03
CA VAL A 55 11.40 2.81 -3.90
C VAL A 55 12.45 3.23 -4.94
N VAL A 56 12.08 4.17 -5.81
CA VAL A 56 13.00 4.69 -6.83
C VAL A 56 13.47 6.11 -6.54
N TRP A 57 12.71 6.88 -5.75
CA TRP A 57 13.15 8.18 -5.26
C TRP A 57 12.39 8.54 -3.98
N GLN A 58 12.97 9.46 -3.22
CA GLN A 58 12.38 10.02 -2.02
C GLN A 58 12.64 11.52 -1.96
N LYS A 59 11.62 12.29 -1.60
CA LYS A 59 11.75 13.70 -1.31
C LYS A 59 10.84 14.02 -0.11
N GLU A 60 11.43 14.33 1.02
CA GLU A 60 10.70 14.55 2.28
C GLU A 60 9.87 13.32 2.64
N ARG A 61 8.55 13.43 2.69
CA ARG A 61 7.65 12.30 2.98
C ARG A 61 7.04 11.68 1.72
N GLU A 62 7.42 12.15 0.54
CA GLU A 62 6.95 11.60 -0.70
C GLU A 62 7.92 10.56 -1.24
N PHE A 63 7.38 9.49 -1.79
CA PHE A 63 8.15 8.39 -2.36
C PHE A 63 7.60 8.06 -3.74
N GLY A 64 8.51 7.93 -4.69
CA GLY A 64 8.19 7.35 -5.99
C GLY A 64 8.49 5.86 -5.96
N LEU A 65 7.51 5.07 -6.39
CA LEU A 65 7.57 3.62 -6.32
C LEU A 65 7.44 3.03 -7.70
N LYS A 66 8.31 2.07 -8.02
CA LYS A 66 8.19 1.26 -9.22
C LYS A 66 7.29 0.06 -8.92
N LEU A 67 6.30 -0.16 -9.77
CA LEU A 67 5.39 -1.28 -9.64
C LEU A 67 6.08 -2.56 -10.16
N VAL A 68 6.17 -3.56 -9.30
CA VAL A 68 6.78 -4.86 -9.63
C VAL A 68 5.70 -5.91 -9.85
N GLY A 69 4.65 -5.91 -9.03
CA GLY A 69 3.55 -6.84 -9.16
C GLY A 69 2.33 -6.33 -8.42
N SER A 70 1.17 -6.91 -8.72
CA SER A 70 -0.09 -6.54 -8.09
C SER A 70 -0.92 -7.77 -7.83
N HIS A 71 -1.64 -7.78 -6.70
CA HIS A 71 -2.46 -8.90 -6.26
C HIS A 71 -3.82 -8.40 -5.79
N ASP A 72 -4.89 -9.02 -6.29
CA ASP A 72 -6.24 -8.70 -5.87
C ASP A 72 -6.53 -9.35 -4.51
N LEU A 73 -6.88 -8.55 -3.52
CA LEU A 73 -7.17 -9.03 -2.16
C LEU A 73 -8.63 -9.42 -1.95
N ARG A 74 -9.48 -9.21 -2.93
CA ARG A 74 -10.93 -9.45 -2.81
C ARG A 74 -11.31 -10.92 -2.96
N GLY A 75 -10.42 -11.74 -3.51
CA GLY A 75 -10.63 -13.18 -3.66
C GLY A 75 -9.79 -13.99 -2.70
N LEU A 76 -9.52 -15.24 -3.06
CA LEU A 76 -8.60 -16.08 -2.31
C LEU A 76 -7.19 -15.52 -2.42
N ALA A 77 -6.50 -15.42 -1.30
CA ALA A 77 -5.15 -14.89 -1.25
C ALA A 77 -4.20 -15.93 -0.65
N PRO A 78 -2.99 -16.10 -1.23
CA PRO A 78 -1.97 -16.97 -0.64
C PRO A 78 -1.52 -16.46 0.73
N ALA A 79 -0.85 -17.31 1.49
CA ALA A 79 -0.41 -17.00 2.85
C ALA A 79 0.42 -15.71 2.91
N SER A 80 1.24 -15.45 1.89
CA SER A 80 2.08 -14.25 1.82
C SER A 80 1.29 -12.94 1.74
N LEU A 81 -0.01 -12.99 1.42
CA LEU A 81 -0.87 -11.82 1.29
C LEU A 81 -1.91 -11.70 2.39
N GLN A 82 -1.88 -12.59 3.39
CA GLN A 82 -2.92 -12.60 4.42
C GLN A 82 -2.91 -11.32 5.27
N THR A 83 -1.73 -10.80 5.62
CA THR A 83 -1.64 -9.54 6.37
C THR A 83 -2.25 -8.38 5.58
N ALA A 84 -1.90 -8.28 4.30
CA ALA A 84 -2.45 -7.24 3.43
C ALA A 84 -3.96 -7.37 3.32
N LYS A 85 -4.47 -8.59 3.16
CA LYS A 85 -5.91 -8.84 3.07
C LYS A 85 -6.64 -8.43 4.36
N ARG A 86 -6.07 -8.75 5.52
CA ARG A 86 -6.65 -8.33 6.80
C ARG A 86 -6.70 -6.82 6.96
N MET A 87 -5.65 -6.12 6.53
CA MET A 87 -5.61 -4.66 6.57
C MET A 87 -6.73 -4.06 5.72
N TRP A 88 -6.88 -4.58 4.50
CA TRP A 88 -7.94 -4.11 3.61
C TRP A 88 -9.33 -4.41 4.17
N GLN A 89 -9.55 -5.63 4.68
CA GLN A 89 -10.85 -6.01 5.25
C GLN A 89 -11.21 -5.17 6.46
N ALA A 90 -10.25 -4.87 7.33
CA ALA A 90 -10.47 -4.02 8.49
C ALA A 90 -10.89 -2.61 8.05
N SER A 91 -10.26 -2.08 7.00
CA SER A 91 -10.60 -0.77 6.44
C SER A 91 -12.02 -0.77 5.86
N GLN A 92 -12.42 -1.83 5.16
CA GLN A 92 -13.77 -1.95 4.62
C GLN A 92 -14.82 -2.00 5.73
N GLY A 93 -14.54 -2.72 6.81
CA GLY A 93 -15.42 -2.76 7.97
C GLY A 93 -15.66 -1.39 8.58
N ARG A 94 -14.63 -0.56 8.68
CA ARG A 94 -14.76 0.82 9.17
C ARG A 94 -15.61 1.69 8.26
N LEU A 95 -15.48 1.51 6.96
CA LEU A 95 -16.23 2.29 5.98
C LEU A 95 -17.71 1.91 5.95
N GLN A 96 -18.05 0.71 6.39
CA GLN A 96 -19.41 0.21 6.39
C GLN A 96 -20.20 0.57 7.65
N VAL A 97 -19.54 1.02 8.68
CA VAL A 97 -20.19 1.52 9.89
C VAL A 97 -20.66 2.94 9.61
N GLY A 98 -21.79 3.02 9.03
CA GLY A 98 -22.41 4.28 8.64
C GLY A 98 -23.14 4.94 9.77
#